data_337d2cf2e9fc4e69e51aca415c07316c
#
_entry.id   337d2cf2e9fc4e69e51aca415c07316c
#
_cell.length_a   1.000
_cell.length_b   1.000
_cell.length_c   1.000
_cell.angle_alpha   90.00
_cell.angle_beta   90.00
_cell.angle_gamma   90.00
#
_symmetry.space_group_name_H-M   'P 1'
#
loop_
_entity.id
_entity.type
_entity.pdbx_description
1 polymer ?
#
loop_
_entity_poly.entity_id
_entity_poly.type
_entity_poly.pdbx_seq_one_letter_code
_entity_poly.pdbx_strand_id
1 'polypeptide(L)'
;KNAALIPPGFGTPSMDTRNTGSYLTPNLSPVGAPATGAVVNGSGSSVITPGSPTGSVTVPDTTAPSTRYTEVTDDLYYKGGYLATLKIPAIDLTVKVYEGTDSKTLAKGAGHFEDTSIWRGNIAVAAHNRGVNNHFGQLHTLEIGDKVTLTTKLGTRTYEVVSVQKVLETDTSGTTATSDDRLTLYTCVRDQREYRWCVTAVAK
;
A
#
# COMPACT_ATOMS: atom_id res chain seq x y z
N LYS A 1 -22.38 14.08 -9.50
CA LYS A 1 -21.36 14.59 -10.48
C LYS A 1 -19.92 14.39 -10.00
N ASN A 2 -19.71 13.99 -8.73
CA ASN A 2 -18.36 13.76 -8.20
C ASN A 2 -17.81 12.35 -8.48
N ALA A 3 -18.66 11.42 -8.91
CA ALA A 3 -18.23 10.07 -9.29
C ALA A 3 -17.24 10.06 -10.48
N ALA A 4 -17.24 11.13 -11.28
CA ALA A 4 -16.31 11.28 -12.39
C ALA A 4 -14.89 11.69 -11.95
N LEU A 5 -14.68 12.04 -10.69
CA LEU A 5 -13.40 12.51 -10.16
C LEU A 5 -12.61 11.41 -9.45
N ILE A 6 -13.29 10.30 -9.14
CA ILE A 6 -12.65 9.09 -8.63
C ILE A 6 -12.53 8.15 -9.81
N PRO A 7 -11.33 7.89 -10.26
CA PRO A 7 -11.14 6.95 -11.35
C PRO A 7 -11.46 5.53 -10.90
N PRO A 8 -11.84 4.66 -11.82
CA PRO A 8 -11.89 3.23 -11.56
C PRO A 8 -10.54 2.80 -10.98
N GLY A 9 -10.55 2.08 -9.89
CA GLY A 9 -9.34 1.66 -9.19
C GLY A 9 -9.13 2.24 -7.80
N PHE A 10 -9.89 3.27 -7.40
CA PHE A 10 -9.99 3.67 -6.01
C PHE A 10 -11.26 3.10 -5.39
N GLY A 11 -11.31 1.79 -5.23
CA GLY A 11 -12.24 1.10 -4.36
C GLY A 11 -13.68 1.58 -4.35
N THR A 12 -14.29 1.84 -5.50
CA THR A 12 -15.74 1.89 -5.57
C THR A 12 -16.27 0.48 -5.72
N PRO A 13 -16.63 -0.18 -4.63
CA PRO A 13 -17.29 -1.45 -4.78
C PRO A 13 -18.62 -1.15 -5.47
N SER A 14 -18.91 -1.84 -6.50
CA SER A 14 -20.23 -2.13 -6.98
C SER A 14 -21.03 -1.09 -7.76
N MET A 15 -20.51 0.07 -8.12
CA MET A 15 -21.26 0.96 -9.02
C MET A 15 -20.92 0.77 -10.49
N ASP A 16 -19.87 0.03 -10.79
CA ASP A 16 -19.53 -0.37 -12.13
C ASP A 16 -19.52 -1.90 -12.21
N THR A 17 -20.67 -2.46 -12.54
CA THR A 17 -20.83 -3.91 -12.76
C THR A 17 -19.98 -4.46 -13.92
N ARG A 18 -19.31 -3.59 -14.66
CA ARG A 18 -18.38 -3.96 -15.70
C ARG A 18 -16.97 -4.19 -15.19
N ASN A 19 -16.73 -3.88 -13.93
CA ASN A 19 -15.41 -3.90 -13.37
C ASN A 19 -15.38 -4.62 -12.03
N THR A 20 -15.78 -5.88 -12.06
CA THR A 20 -15.65 -6.81 -10.95
C THR A 20 -14.21 -7.28 -10.73
N GLY A 21 -13.27 -6.67 -11.42
CA GLY A 21 -11.86 -6.86 -11.16
C GLY A 21 -11.48 -6.04 -9.95
N SER A 22 -11.08 -6.68 -8.91
CA SER A 22 -10.47 -6.10 -7.73
C SER A 22 -9.24 -5.28 -8.11
N TYR A 23 -9.43 -3.99 -8.36
CA TYR A 23 -8.31 -3.07 -8.63
C TYR A 23 -7.46 -2.79 -7.40
N LEU A 24 -7.84 -3.34 -6.27
CA LEU A 24 -7.14 -3.15 -5.00
C LEU A 24 -6.42 -4.41 -4.53
N THR A 25 -6.75 -5.56 -5.09
CA THR A 25 -5.94 -6.74 -4.90
C THR A 25 -4.95 -6.81 -6.04
N PRO A 26 -3.66 -6.90 -5.77
CA PRO A 26 -2.71 -7.27 -6.80
C PRO A 26 -3.24 -8.55 -7.43
N ASN A 27 -3.51 -8.50 -8.71
CA ASN A 27 -3.79 -9.71 -9.47
C ASN A 27 -2.49 -10.49 -9.50
N LEU A 28 -2.27 -11.25 -8.44
CA LEU A 28 -1.28 -12.30 -8.42
C LEU A 28 -1.80 -13.43 -9.29
N SER A 29 -1.91 -13.14 -10.56
CA SER A 29 -1.78 -14.22 -11.51
C SER A 29 -0.39 -14.77 -11.27
N PRO A 30 -0.25 -16.04 -10.90
CA PRO A 30 1.05 -16.65 -10.82
C PRO A 30 1.66 -16.54 -12.20
N VAL A 31 2.57 -15.63 -12.35
CA VAL A 31 3.38 -15.53 -13.57
C VAL A 31 4.19 -16.79 -13.62
N GLY A 32 3.81 -17.65 -14.55
CA GLY A 32 4.61 -18.79 -14.90
C GLY A 32 4.52 -19.92 -13.89
N ALA A 33 3.57 -20.79 -14.07
CA ALA A 33 3.86 -22.18 -13.79
C ALA A 33 5.19 -22.48 -14.48
N PRO A 34 6.21 -22.95 -13.76
CA PRO A 34 7.40 -23.44 -14.44
C PRO A 34 6.93 -24.51 -15.41
N ALA A 35 7.31 -24.36 -16.64
CA ALA A 35 7.15 -25.40 -17.62
C ALA A 35 7.65 -26.69 -16.98
N THR A 36 6.82 -27.68 -16.96
CA THR A 36 7.17 -29.03 -16.58
C THR A 36 8.33 -29.49 -17.46
N GLY A 37 9.52 -29.22 -16.95
CA GLY A 37 10.74 -29.76 -17.51
C GLY A 37 10.88 -31.18 -17.06
N ALA A 38 10.81 -32.06 -18.02
CA ALA A 38 11.41 -33.39 -18.11
C ALA A 38 11.61 -34.17 -16.78
N VAL A 39 10.79 -35.16 -16.65
CA VAL A 39 11.06 -36.35 -15.81
C VAL A 39 12.32 -37.01 -16.32
N VAL A 40 13.40 -36.87 -15.63
CA VAL A 40 14.57 -37.74 -15.83
C VAL A 40 14.43 -38.90 -14.87
N ASN A 41 14.01 -40.03 -15.42
CA ASN A 41 14.20 -41.34 -14.76
C ASN A 41 15.69 -41.65 -14.72
N GLY A 42 16.27 -41.52 -13.57
CA GLY A 42 17.60 -42.02 -13.27
C GLY A 42 17.54 -42.99 -12.12
N SER A 43 17.39 -44.27 -12.42
CA SER A 43 17.66 -45.33 -11.49
C SER A 43 19.15 -45.31 -11.15
N GLY A 44 19.46 -44.91 -9.93
CA GLY A 44 20.79 -45.00 -9.38
C GLY A 44 20.70 -45.48 -7.93
N SER A 45 20.79 -46.80 -7.76
CA SER A 45 20.98 -47.46 -6.47
C SER A 45 22.33 -47.03 -5.93
N SER A 46 22.38 -46.35 -4.80
CA SER A 46 23.61 -46.13 -4.05
C SER A 46 23.44 -46.56 -2.60
N VAL A 47 24.21 -47.55 -2.26
CA VAL A 47 24.39 -48.17 -0.96
C VAL A 47 24.86 -47.14 0.07
N ILE A 48 24.17 -47.08 1.19
CA ILE A 48 24.53 -46.21 2.32
C ILE A 48 25.56 -46.95 3.18
N THR A 49 26.73 -46.37 3.31
CA THR A 49 27.68 -46.77 4.36
C THR A 49 27.55 -45.73 5.51
N PRO A 50 27.48 -46.16 6.76
CA PRO A 50 27.40 -45.27 7.89
C PRO A 50 28.83 -44.81 8.28
N GLY A 51 29.07 -43.55 8.20
CA GLY A 51 30.24 -42.89 8.72
C GLY A 51 29.88 -41.48 9.12
N SER A 52 29.68 -41.28 10.44
CA SER A 52 29.66 -39.92 10.99
C SER A 52 31.00 -39.22 10.75
N PRO A 53 30.94 -37.92 10.45
CA PRO A 53 31.31 -36.99 11.49
C PRO A 53 30.40 -35.73 11.50
N THR A 54 30.15 -35.27 12.70
CA THR A 54 29.66 -33.99 13.13
C THR A 54 30.32 -32.87 12.35
N GLY A 55 29.59 -32.38 11.32
CA GLY A 55 29.83 -31.11 10.69
C GLY A 55 28.57 -30.29 10.83
N SER A 56 28.56 -29.38 11.79
CA SER A 56 27.50 -28.39 11.92
C SER A 56 27.53 -27.52 10.67
N VAL A 57 26.70 -27.83 9.69
CA VAL A 57 26.46 -26.93 8.56
C VAL A 57 25.57 -25.81 9.11
N THR A 58 26.20 -24.72 9.51
CA THR A 58 25.51 -23.46 9.71
C THR A 58 24.99 -23.04 8.33
N VAL A 59 23.73 -23.39 8.04
CA VAL A 59 23.00 -22.72 6.97
C VAL A 59 22.97 -21.25 7.36
N PRO A 60 23.46 -20.33 6.50
CA PRO A 60 23.24 -18.93 6.78
C PRO A 60 21.73 -18.71 6.81
N ASP A 61 21.25 -18.25 7.95
CA ASP A 61 19.86 -17.86 8.14
C ASP A 61 19.59 -16.67 7.21
N THR A 62 19.23 -16.98 5.98
CA THR A 62 18.76 -15.99 5.01
C THR A 62 17.33 -15.68 5.39
N THR A 63 17.15 -15.06 6.57
CA THR A 63 15.87 -14.51 6.96
C THR A 63 15.59 -13.36 6.01
N ALA A 64 14.84 -13.64 4.96
CA ALA A 64 14.27 -12.59 4.14
C ALA A 64 13.55 -11.61 5.08
N PRO A 65 13.73 -10.29 4.92
CA PRO A 65 13.10 -9.34 5.81
C PRO A 65 11.59 -9.55 5.79
N SER A 66 11.05 -9.99 6.92
CA SER A 66 9.63 -10.24 7.05
C SER A 66 8.87 -8.94 6.87
N THR A 67 7.85 -8.96 6.04
CA THR A 67 6.93 -7.81 5.89
C THR A 67 6.27 -7.51 7.23
N ARG A 68 6.10 -6.22 7.51
CA ARG A 68 5.43 -5.73 8.72
C ARG A 68 3.99 -5.41 8.41
N TYR A 69 3.11 -5.71 9.35
CA TYR A 69 1.68 -5.42 9.22
C TYR A 69 1.04 -5.18 10.58
N THR A 70 0.13 -4.21 10.64
CA THR A 70 -0.76 -3.97 11.78
C THR A 70 -2.18 -3.85 11.24
N GLU A 71 -3.03 -4.76 11.67
CA GLU A 71 -4.43 -4.79 11.28
C GLU A 71 -5.21 -3.63 11.90
N VAL A 72 -6.24 -3.18 11.18
CA VAL A 72 -7.22 -2.23 11.72
C VAL A 72 -8.18 -2.99 12.63
N THR A 73 -8.27 -2.56 13.88
CA THR A 73 -9.18 -3.11 14.89
C THR A 73 -10.15 -2.04 15.39
N ASP A 74 -11.27 -2.44 15.95
CA ASP A 74 -12.34 -1.52 16.37
C ASP A 74 -11.89 -0.48 17.40
N ASP A 75 -10.91 -0.83 18.23
CA ASP A 75 -10.33 0.06 19.24
C ASP A 75 -9.47 1.19 18.64
N LEU A 76 -9.07 1.09 17.38
CA LEU A 76 -8.28 2.11 16.70
C LEU A 76 -9.11 3.29 16.17
N TYR A 77 -10.43 3.16 16.12
CA TYR A 77 -11.29 4.26 15.69
C TYR A 77 -11.43 5.33 16.76
N TYR A 78 -11.25 6.58 16.35
CA TYR A 78 -11.61 7.74 17.19
C TYR A 78 -13.13 7.95 17.19
N LYS A 79 -13.60 8.70 18.18
CA LYS A 79 -14.99 9.18 18.20
C LYS A 79 -15.23 10.03 16.94
N GLY A 80 -16.10 9.58 16.06
CA GLY A 80 -16.32 10.18 14.75
C GLY A 80 -15.92 9.27 13.59
N GLY A 81 -15.42 8.06 13.88
CA GLY A 81 -15.23 6.98 12.91
C GLY A 81 -14.00 7.12 12.01
N TYR A 82 -13.02 7.94 12.38
CA TYR A 82 -11.76 8.03 11.66
C TYR A 82 -10.63 7.29 12.40
N LEU A 83 -9.63 6.82 11.63
CA LEU A 83 -8.51 6.02 12.14
C LEU A 83 -7.29 6.87 12.49
N ALA A 84 -7.09 7.95 11.76
CA ALA A 84 -5.87 8.75 11.86
C ALA A 84 -6.11 10.20 11.47
N THR A 85 -5.14 11.04 11.84
CA THR A 85 -4.99 12.40 11.31
C THR A 85 -3.68 12.48 10.54
N LEU A 86 -3.76 12.91 9.29
CA LEU A 86 -2.63 13.10 8.40
C LEU A 86 -2.31 14.59 8.31
N LYS A 87 -1.05 14.96 8.54
CA LYS A 87 -0.57 16.33 8.44
C LYS A 87 0.63 16.41 7.49
N ILE A 88 0.54 17.32 6.51
CA ILE A 88 1.60 17.61 5.54
C ILE A 88 1.83 19.12 5.50
N PRO A 89 2.78 19.64 6.31
CA PRO A 89 2.99 21.08 6.41
C PRO A 89 3.36 21.77 5.09
N ALA A 90 4.13 21.10 4.24
CA ALA A 90 4.57 21.65 2.96
C ALA A 90 3.44 22.06 2.03
N ILE A 91 2.25 21.49 2.18
CA ILE A 91 1.04 21.84 1.41
C ILE A 91 -0.10 22.31 2.32
N ASP A 92 0.22 22.72 3.55
CA ASP A 92 -0.74 23.22 4.55
C ASP A 92 -1.96 22.29 4.74
N LEU A 93 -1.72 20.97 4.74
CA LEU A 93 -2.76 19.96 4.84
C LEU A 93 -2.83 19.36 6.25
N THR A 94 -4.05 19.33 6.79
CA THR A 94 -4.42 18.49 7.93
C THR A 94 -5.77 17.85 7.61
N VAL A 95 -5.82 16.52 7.55
CA VAL A 95 -7.01 15.78 7.15
C VAL A 95 -7.20 14.52 7.99
N LYS A 96 -8.45 14.17 8.27
CA LYS A 96 -8.81 12.91 8.90
C LYS A 96 -8.79 11.77 7.89
N VAL A 97 -8.29 10.62 8.32
CA VAL A 97 -8.21 9.40 7.54
C VAL A 97 -9.26 8.41 8.04
N TYR A 98 -10.13 7.98 7.16
CA TYR A 98 -11.19 7.01 7.41
C TYR A 98 -10.85 5.68 6.74
N GLU A 99 -11.45 4.60 7.20
CA GLU A 99 -11.29 3.29 6.56
C GLU A 99 -12.04 3.23 5.24
N GLY A 100 -11.39 2.66 4.22
CA GLY A 100 -11.92 2.53 2.86
C GLY A 100 -11.62 3.71 1.95
N THR A 101 -11.73 3.46 0.65
CA THR A 101 -11.44 4.45 -0.40
C THR A 101 -12.63 4.68 -1.32
N ASP A 102 -13.84 4.32 -0.89
CA ASP A 102 -15.07 4.59 -1.65
C ASP A 102 -15.41 6.09 -1.67
N SER A 103 -16.35 6.47 -2.54
CA SER A 103 -16.71 7.88 -2.73
C SER A 103 -17.32 8.51 -1.49
N LYS A 104 -18.00 7.77 -0.63
CA LYS A 104 -18.58 8.28 0.61
C LYS A 104 -17.49 8.58 1.63
N THR A 105 -16.51 7.72 1.71
CA THR A 105 -15.34 7.90 2.58
C THR A 105 -14.50 9.08 2.12
N LEU A 106 -14.18 9.16 0.84
CA LEU A 106 -13.37 10.26 0.30
C LEU A 106 -14.11 11.61 0.30
N ALA A 107 -15.42 11.61 0.41
CA ALA A 107 -16.19 12.84 0.65
C ALA A 107 -16.01 13.40 2.06
N LYS A 108 -15.60 12.58 3.04
CA LYS A 108 -15.36 12.99 4.43
C LYS A 108 -13.93 13.46 4.68
N GLY A 109 -12.97 12.87 3.96
CA GLY A 109 -11.55 13.13 4.18
C GLY A 109 -10.67 12.27 3.30
N ALA A 110 -9.54 11.85 3.82
CA ALA A 110 -8.70 10.84 3.18
C ALA A 110 -9.19 9.44 3.55
N GLY A 111 -8.92 8.46 2.69
CA GLY A 111 -9.32 7.08 2.86
C GLY A 111 -8.11 6.15 2.97
N HIS A 112 -8.12 5.27 3.95
CA HIS A 112 -7.13 4.22 4.13
C HIS A 112 -7.49 3.02 3.23
N PHE A 113 -6.50 2.45 2.57
CA PHE A 113 -6.69 1.21 1.79
C PHE A 113 -6.79 0.03 2.75
N GLU A 114 -7.96 -0.62 2.78
CA GLU A 114 -8.31 -1.67 3.75
C GLU A 114 -7.31 -2.83 3.81
N ASP A 115 -6.68 -3.15 2.68
CA ASP A 115 -5.70 -4.25 2.58
C ASP A 115 -4.28 -3.84 2.99
N THR A 116 -4.09 -2.61 3.48
CA THR A 116 -2.79 -2.11 3.92
C THR A 116 -2.71 -1.98 5.44
N SER A 117 -1.50 -1.84 5.95
CA SER A 117 -1.28 -1.68 7.38
C SER A 117 -1.80 -0.34 7.89
N ILE A 118 -2.06 -0.25 9.20
CA ILE A 118 -2.40 1.03 9.87
C ILE A 118 -1.25 1.59 10.71
N TRP A 119 -0.19 0.84 10.94
CA TRP A 119 0.93 1.31 11.76
C TRP A 119 2.29 0.80 11.33
N ARG A 120 2.55 -0.52 11.37
CA ARG A 120 3.84 -1.12 11.00
C ARG A 120 3.79 -1.58 9.55
N GLY A 121 4.84 -1.28 8.79
CA GLY A 121 4.89 -1.59 7.37
C GLY A 121 4.29 -0.47 6.52
N ASN A 122 3.69 -0.82 5.40
CA ASN A 122 3.15 0.14 4.45
C ASN A 122 1.71 0.53 4.78
N ILE A 123 1.48 1.82 4.98
CA ILE A 123 0.17 2.42 5.16
C ILE A 123 -0.17 3.15 3.87
N ALA A 124 -1.22 2.77 3.16
CA ALA A 124 -1.63 3.46 1.95
C ALA A 124 -2.91 4.29 2.17
N VAL A 125 -2.90 5.52 1.68
CA VAL A 125 -3.97 6.49 1.86
C VAL A 125 -4.25 7.21 0.54
N ALA A 126 -5.52 7.39 0.22
CA ALA A 126 -5.96 8.14 -0.95
C ALA A 126 -6.83 9.35 -0.56
N ALA A 127 -6.81 10.38 -1.38
CA ALA A 127 -7.76 11.48 -1.29
C ALA A 127 -7.97 12.15 -2.66
N HIS A 128 -9.05 12.93 -2.75
CA HIS A 128 -9.35 13.67 -3.97
C HIS A 128 -8.34 14.79 -4.27
N ASN A 129 -8.18 15.09 -5.55
CA ASN A 129 -7.38 16.23 -6.01
C ASN A 129 -8.22 17.38 -6.57
N ARG A 130 -9.55 17.27 -6.54
CA ARG A 130 -10.50 18.26 -7.09
C ARG A 130 -11.71 18.45 -6.19
N GLY A 131 -12.43 19.54 -6.45
CA GLY A 131 -13.68 19.88 -5.76
C GLY A 131 -13.42 20.41 -4.36
N VAL A 132 -14.47 20.43 -3.55
CA VAL A 132 -14.42 20.96 -2.18
C VAL A 132 -13.58 20.11 -1.22
N ASN A 133 -13.37 18.84 -1.58
CA ASN A 133 -12.61 17.87 -0.78
C ASN A 133 -11.26 17.54 -1.45
N ASN A 134 -10.63 18.49 -2.12
CA ASN A 134 -9.37 18.32 -2.83
C ASN A 134 -8.15 18.22 -1.90
N HIS A 135 -8.24 17.39 -0.87
CA HIS A 135 -7.21 17.29 0.16
C HIS A 135 -5.82 16.98 -0.41
N PHE A 136 -5.72 16.17 -1.46
CA PHE A 136 -4.46 15.85 -2.14
C PHE A 136 -4.25 16.66 -3.45
N GLY A 137 -4.90 17.81 -3.58
CA GLY A 137 -4.79 18.66 -4.76
C GLY A 137 -3.37 19.17 -5.04
N GLN A 138 -2.55 19.29 -4.00
CA GLN A 138 -1.16 19.74 -4.08
C GLN A 138 -0.16 18.60 -3.82
N LEU A 139 -0.59 17.35 -3.76
CA LEU A 139 0.28 16.21 -3.43
C LEU A 139 1.49 16.10 -4.37
N HIS A 140 1.30 16.43 -5.64
CA HIS A 140 2.34 16.38 -6.67
C HIS A 140 3.42 17.47 -6.51
N THR A 141 3.22 18.45 -5.65
CA THR A 141 4.19 19.52 -5.38
C THR A 141 5.14 19.20 -4.24
N LEU A 142 4.93 18.06 -3.57
CA LEU A 142 5.84 17.61 -2.52
C LEU A 142 7.22 17.31 -3.10
N GLU A 143 8.23 17.58 -2.27
CA GLU A 143 9.63 17.34 -2.60
C GLU A 143 10.22 16.26 -1.70
N ILE A 144 11.30 15.64 -2.17
CA ILE A 144 12.06 14.70 -1.34
C ILE A 144 12.59 15.44 -0.11
N GLY A 145 12.33 14.86 1.07
CA GLY A 145 12.68 15.47 2.35
C GLY A 145 11.51 16.13 3.07
N ASP A 146 10.39 16.39 2.39
CA ASP A 146 9.19 16.92 3.05
C ASP A 146 8.67 15.97 4.12
N LYS A 147 8.12 16.53 5.18
CA LYS A 147 7.63 15.76 6.33
C LYS A 147 6.14 15.51 6.20
N VAL A 148 5.78 14.28 6.53
CA VAL A 148 4.39 13.83 6.64
C VAL A 148 4.20 13.18 8.01
N THR A 149 3.23 13.65 8.78
CA THR A 149 2.97 13.12 10.12
C THR A 149 1.63 12.41 10.14
N LEU A 150 1.61 11.19 10.63
CA LEU A 150 0.41 10.41 10.85
C LEU A 150 0.22 10.17 12.34
N THR A 151 -0.94 10.56 12.87
CA THR A 151 -1.33 10.31 14.25
C THR A 151 -2.47 9.33 14.29
N THR A 152 -2.26 8.21 14.97
CA THR A 152 -3.25 7.17 15.24
C THR A 152 -3.42 6.98 16.74
N LYS A 153 -4.30 6.12 17.19
CA LYS A 153 -4.35 5.71 18.60
C LYS A 153 -3.12 4.91 19.06
N LEU A 154 -2.34 4.39 18.13
CA LEU A 154 -1.07 3.70 18.43
C LEU A 154 0.09 4.67 18.64
N GLY A 155 -0.06 5.93 18.26
CA GLY A 155 0.94 6.97 18.42
C GLY A 155 1.00 7.94 17.26
N THR A 156 2.05 8.77 17.27
CA THR A 156 2.36 9.71 16.19
C THR A 156 3.69 9.35 15.58
N ARG A 157 3.74 9.29 14.25
CA ARG A 157 4.97 9.02 13.50
C ARG A 157 5.16 10.02 12.39
N THR A 158 6.39 10.47 12.21
CA THR A 158 6.80 11.33 11.11
C THR A 158 7.52 10.52 10.06
N TYR A 159 7.13 10.74 8.83
CA TYR A 159 7.71 10.15 7.63
C TYR A 159 8.36 11.25 6.80
N GLU A 160 9.35 10.90 6.03
CA GLU A 160 10.01 11.80 5.10
C GLU A 160 9.79 11.32 3.68
N VAL A 161 9.36 12.21 2.80
CA VAL A 161 9.13 11.92 1.38
C VAL A 161 10.44 11.47 0.73
N VAL A 162 10.40 10.32 0.09
CA VAL A 162 11.52 9.74 -0.65
C VAL A 162 11.23 9.57 -2.15
N SER A 163 9.96 9.66 -2.55
CA SER A 163 9.56 9.53 -3.95
C SER A 163 8.26 10.26 -4.23
N VAL A 164 8.19 10.96 -5.36
CA VAL A 164 6.97 11.55 -5.93
C VAL A 164 6.91 11.11 -7.39
N GLN A 165 5.95 10.27 -7.74
CA GLN A 165 5.88 9.65 -9.06
C GLN A 165 4.47 9.71 -9.65
N LYS A 166 4.41 9.78 -10.98
CA LYS A 166 3.19 9.55 -11.73
C LYS A 166 3.18 8.11 -12.20
N VAL A 167 2.20 7.34 -11.74
CA VAL A 167 2.04 5.91 -12.04
C VAL A 167 0.74 5.65 -12.76
N LEU A 168 0.62 4.51 -13.43
CA LEU A 168 -0.65 4.07 -14.00
C LEU A 168 -1.66 3.76 -12.89
N GLU A 169 -2.95 3.95 -13.15
CA GLU A 169 -4.02 3.60 -12.20
C GLU A 169 -4.04 2.10 -11.87
N THR A 170 -3.52 1.29 -12.76
CA THR A 170 -3.39 -0.17 -12.59
C THR A 170 -2.17 -0.59 -11.80
N ASP A 171 -1.26 0.34 -11.51
CA ASP A 171 -0.10 0.07 -10.68
C ASP A 171 -0.47 0.12 -9.20
N THR A 172 -0.60 -1.06 -8.60
CA THR A 172 -0.93 -1.26 -7.19
C THR A 172 0.30 -1.56 -6.33
N SER A 173 1.50 -1.46 -6.88
CA SER A 173 2.76 -1.77 -6.17
C SER A 173 2.94 -0.98 -4.87
N GLY A 174 2.43 0.25 -4.82
CA GLY A 174 2.46 1.10 -3.63
C GLY A 174 1.52 0.67 -2.49
N THR A 175 0.67 -0.34 -2.70
CA THR A 175 -0.18 -0.91 -1.64
C THR A 175 0.35 -2.22 -1.07
N THR A 176 1.47 -2.73 -1.60
CA THR A 176 2.07 -3.98 -1.13
C THR A 176 2.70 -3.82 0.25
N ALA A 177 2.67 -4.91 1.02
CA ALA A 177 3.31 -4.96 2.32
C ALA A 177 4.84 -4.82 2.22
N THR A 178 5.44 -4.13 3.18
CA THR A 178 6.88 -3.84 3.20
C THR A 178 7.52 -4.23 4.53
N SER A 179 8.83 -4.36 4.54
CA SER A 179 9.61 -4.62 5.76
C SER A 179 9.97 -3.35 6.52
N ASP A 180 9.94 -2.20 5.86
CA ASP A 180 10.10 -0.88 6.47
C ASP A 180 8.75 -0.25 6.82
N ASP A 181 8.77 0.74 7.69
CA ASP A 181 7.58 1.53 8.02
C ASP A 181 7.50 2.71 7.05
N ARG A 182 6.48 2.70 6.19
CA ARG A 182 6.27 3.73 5.18
C ARG A 182 4.81 4.14 5.04
N LEU A 183 4.62 5.29 4.43
CA LEU A 183 3.33 5.85 4.08
C LEU A 183 3.31 6.10 2.58
N THR A 184 2.30 5.56 1.91
CA THR A 184 2.09 5.73 0.47
C THR A 184 0.80 6.51 0.24
N LEU A 185 0.89 7.63 -0.47
CA LEU A 185 -0.23 8.54 -0.71
C LEU A 185 -0.59 8.55 -2.18
N TYR A 186 -1.88 8.39 -2.47
CA TYR A 186 -2.40 8.36 -3.82
C TYR A 186 -3.42 9.46 -4.08
N THR A 187 -3.34 10.06 -5.26
CA THR A 187 -4.41 10.90 -5.79
C THR A 187 -4.45 10.81 -7.32
N CYS A 188 -5.53 11.31 -7.91
CA CYS A 188 -5.68 11.37 -9.35
C CYS A 188 -4.71 12.37 -9.97
N VAL A 189 -4.37 12.18 -11.24
CA VAL A 189 -3.75 13.21 -12.06
C VAL A 189 -4.86 13.97 -12.78
N ARG A 190 -4.84 15.31 -12.71
CA ARG A 190 -5.85 16.14 -13.37
C ARG A 190 -5.82 15.89 -14.87
N ASP A 191 -7.02 15.68 -15.43
CA ASP A 191 -7.25 15.46 -16.87
C ASP A 191 -6.54 14.23 -17.47
N GLN A 192 -5.98 13.36 -16.65
CA GLN A 192 -5.32 12.11 -17.03
C GLN A 192 -5.85 10.97 -16.15
N ARG A 193 -6.97 10.39 -16.54
CA ARG A 193 -7.68 9.36 -15.74
C ARG A 193 -6.87 8.12 -15.49
N GLU A 194 -6.05 7.75 -16.45
CA GLU A 194 -5.20 6.57 -16.43
C GLU A 194 -3.99 6.69 -15.49
N TYR A 195 -3.77 7.87 -14.92
CA TYR A 195 -2.63 8.13 -14.04
C TYR A 195 -3.02 8.53 -12.63
N ARG A 196 -2.11 8.23 -11.71
CA ARG A 196 -2.15 8.63 -10.30
C ARG A 196 -0.84 9.29 -9.92
N TRP A 197 -0.91 10.28 -9.04
CA TRP A 197 0.24 10.68 -8.26
C TRP A 197 0.40 9.69 -7.10
N CYS A 198 1.60 9.15 -6.96
CA CYS A 198 2.00 8.25 -5.88
C CYS A 198 3.19 8.87 -5.15
N VAL A 199 3.00 9.20 -3.89
CA VAL A 199 4.05 9.72 -3.02
C VAL A 199 4.37 8.68 -1.98
N THR A 200 5.65 8.37 -1.84
CA THR A 200 6.15 7.46 -0.81
C THR A 200 6.98 8.23 0.20
N ALA A 201 6.68 8.05 1.47
CA ALA A 201 7.43 8.60 2.58
C ALA A 201 7.81 7.48 3.55
N VAL A 202 9.02 7.52 4.09
CA VAL A 202 9.57 6.48 4.97
C VAL A 202 9.77 7.04 6.38
N ALA A 203 9.48 6.23 7.39
CA ALA A 203 9.64 6.61 8.79
C ALA A 203 11.11 6.90 9.11
N LYS A 204 11.32 7.93 9.93
CA LYS A 204 12.64 8.32 10.47
C LYS A 204 12.82 7.77 11.88
#